data_25e828e0df85f01927cc64196be531d9
#
_entry.id   25e828e0df85f01927cc64196be531d9
#
_cell.length_a   1.000
_cell.length_b   1.000
_cell.length_c   1.000
_cell.angle_alpha   90.00
_cell.angle_beta   90.00
_cell.angle_gamma   90.00
#
_symmetry.space_group_name_H-M   'P 1'
#
loop_
_entity.id
_entity.type
_entity.pdbx_description
1 polymer ?
#
loop_
_entity_poly.entity_id
_entity_poly.type
_entity_poly.pdbx_seq_one_letter_code
_entity_poly.pdbx_strand_id
1 'polypeptide(L)'
;MTTTAWEYPSQHYNSAETGREVQGDPNYAGATPSWVIWQLLQRYTREGDTVLDPMCGSGTTLDVAADLGRKGVGYDLAPTRPDIKKADARELPQASSSADFVFVDPPYSTHIDYSDDPRCIGKLDAGEAPPKSDQEEGAMTGEAYYEAMEEVIAEIHRVLKNRRYMALYVSDSWRKRRGEPGGGAGQFMPIGFELFSIMRDFFEPVDIVCVIRHNAKLKRGNWHKAAQEQNFYLRGFNYLFIMKKVED
;
A
#
# COMPACT_ATOMS: atom_id res chain seq x y z
N MET A 1 -7.21 -15.72 11.50
CA MET A 1 -8.48 -15.60 10.73
C MET A 1 -8.45 -16.50 9.52
N THR A 2 -9.62 -17.00 9.12
CA THR A 2 -9.77 -17.98 8.03
C THR A 2 -10.75 -17.52 6.95
N THR A 3 -11.25 -16.29 7.04
CA THR A 3 -12.18 -15.66 6.08
C THR A 3 -11.48 -14.56 5.31
N THR A 4 -12.02 -14.18 4.16
CA THR A 4 -11.52 -13.08 3.32
C THR A 4 -12.10 -11.71 3.69
N ALA A 5 -12.86 -11.62 4.77
CA ALA A 5 -13.33 -10.36 5.36
C ALA A 5 -12.68 -10.18 6.73
N TRP A 6 -11.76 -9.21 6.83
CA TRP A 6 -11.07 -8.89 8.07
C TRP A 6 -11.56 -7.58 8.64
N GLU A 7 -11.97 -7.61 9.88
CA GLU A 7 -12.46 -6.46 10.60
C GLU A 7 -11.60 -6.22 11.83
N TYR A 8 -10.88 -5.10 11.85
CA TYR A 8 -9.98 -4.72 12.93
C TYR A 8 -10.19 -3.27 13.34
N PRO A 9 -9.90 -2.94 14.62
CA PRO A 9 -9.75 -1.54 15.00
C PRO A 9 -8.72 -0.86 14.11
N SER A 10 -9.00 0.38 13.67
CA SER A 10 -8.04 1.18 12.87
C SER A 10 -6.83 1.66 13.68
N GLN A 11 -6.68 1.18 14.90
CA GLN A 11 -5.60 1.55 15.81
C GLN A 11 -4.51 0.48 15.77
N HIS A 12 -3.28 0.92 15.86
CA HIS A 12 -2.15 0.03 16.13
C HIS A 12 -2.38 -0.72 17.44
N TYR A 13 -1.77 -1.87 17.55
CA TYR A 13 -1.85 -2.69 18.76
C TYR A 13 -1.44 -1.87 19.98
N ASN A 14 -2.34 -1.71 20.95
CA ASN A 14 -2.05 -0.88 22.11
C ASN A 14 -1.21 -1.66 23.12
N SER A 15 -0.05 -1.15 23.43
CA SER A 15 0.91 -1.71 24.39
C SER A 15 0.37 -1.79 25.83
N ALA A 16 -0.65 -1.02 26.18
CA ALA A 16 -1.19 -0.97 27.53
C ALA A 16 -1.78 -2.33 27.97
N GLU A 17 -2.29 -3.15 27.04
CA GLU A 17 -2.85 -4.47 27.33
C GLU A 17 -1.80 -5.60 27.30
N THR A 18 -0.69 -5.41 26.60
CA THR A 18 0.30 -6.45 26.35
C THR A 18 1.69 -6.13 26.91
N GLY A 19 1.89 -4.90 27.41
CA GLY A 19 3.20 -4.42 27.88
C GLY A 19 4.24 -4.21 26.78
N ARG A 20 3.83 -4.23 25.49
CA ARG A 20 4.70 -4.01 24.33
C ARG A 20 4.55 -2.59 23.80
N GLU A 21 5.60 -2.08 23.16
CA GLU A 21 5.54 -0.80 22.46
C GLU A 21 4.62 -0.90 21.24
N VAL A 22 4.04 0.25 20.84
CA VAL A 22 3.21 0.34 19.63
C VAL A 22 4.10 0.13 18.40
N GLN A 23 3.67 -0.73 17.48
CA GLN A 23 4.39 -0.96 16.23
C GLN A 23 4.22 0.24 15.28
N GLY A 24 5.32 0.71 14.70
CA GLY A 24 5.37 1.91 13.86
C GLY A 24 5.14 3.20 14.66
N ASP A 25 4.90 4.29 13.94
CA ASP A 25 4.50 5.58 14.52
C ASP A 25 3.00 5.81 14.32
N PRO A 26 2.19 5.86 15.39
CA PRO A 26 0.74 6.09 15.28
C PRO A 26 0.38 7.47 14.72
N ASN A 27 1.33 8.42 14.70
CA ASN A 27 1.13 9.75 14.11
C ASN A 27 1.52 9.81 12.63
N TYR A 28 2.16 8.76 12.09
CA TYR A 28 2.53 8.71 10.68
C TYR A 28 1.29 8.64 9.79
N ALA A 29 1.19 9.58 8.85
CA ALA A 29 0.07 9.61 7.93
C ALA A 29 0.11 8.42 6.97
N GLY A 30 -0.95 7.61 6.96
CA GLY A 30 -1.01 6.43 6.09
C GLY A 30 -0.40 5.16 6.67
N ALA A 31 -0.08 5.13 7.97
CA ALA A 31 0.44 3.92 8.60
C ALA A 31 -0.51 2.72 8.45
N THR A 32 0.04 1.58 8.01
CA THR A 32 -0.70 0.33 7.92
C THR A 32 -1.02 -0.22 9.31
N PRO A 33 -2.25 -0.72 9.57
CA PRO A 33 -2.56 -1.38 10.82
C PRO A 33 -1.68 -2.61 11.06
N SER A 34 -0.99 -2.68 12.19
CA SER A 34 -0.07 -3.78 12.54
C SER A 34 -0.71 -5.16 12.51
N TRP A 35 -2.01 -5.25 12.77
CA TRP A 35 -2.80 -6.47 12.70
C TRP A 35 -2.79 -7.16 11.34
N VAL A 36 -2.82 -6.37 10.27
CA VAL A 36 -2.77 -6.90 8.91
C VAL A 36 -1.45 -7.64 8.70
N ILE A 37 -0.35 -6.98 9.04
CA ILE A 37 0.99 -7.53 8.91
C ILE A 37 1.17 -8.74 9.82
N TRP A 38 0.70 -8.64 11.06
CA TRP A 38 0.80 -9.74 12.04
C TRP A 38 0.12 -11.01 11.53
N GLN A 39 -1.09 -10.92 10.97
CA GLN A 39 -1.81 -12.07 10.41
C GLN A 39 -1.10 -12.68 9.19
N LEU A 40 -0.52 -11.84 8.34
CA LEU A 40 0.24 -12.30 7.18
C LEU A 40 1.50 -13.05 7.60
N LEU A 41 2.29 -12.47 8.52
CA LEU A 41 3.54 -13.09 8.97
C LEU A 41 3.30 -14.41 9.70
N GLN A 42 2.26 -14.50 10.52
CA GLN A 42 1.87 -15.76 11.16
C GLN A 42 1.53 -16.88 10.17
N ARG A 43 0.92 -16.54 9.03
CA ARG A 43 0.46 -17.50 8.04
C ARG A 43 1.53 -17.89 7.03
N TYR A 44 2.31 -16.92 6.55
CA TYR A 44 3.17 -17.09 5.37
C TYR A 44 4.66 -17.12 5.70
N THR A 45 5.04 -16.98 6.97
CA THR A 45 6.44 -17.01 7.41
C THR A 45 6.65 -17.87 8.65
N ARG A 46 7.91 -18.16 8.92
CA ARG A 46 8.39 -18.85 10.13
C ARG A 46 9.37 -17.96 10.87
N GLU A 47 9.65 -18.27 12.13
CA GLU A 47 10.72 -17.64 12.90
C GLU A 47 12.07 -17.75 12.14
N GLY A 48 12.82 -16.65 12.13
CA GLY A 48 14.07 -16.51 11.39
C GLY A 48 13.96 -16.15 9.91
N ASP A 49 12.74 -16.21 9.30
CA ASP A 49 12.51 -15.78 7.92
C ASP A 49 12.77 -14.27 7.76
N THR A 50 13.22 -13.88 6.57
CA THR A 50 13.43 -12.47 6.19
C THR A 50 12.16 -11.89 5.61
N VAL A 51 11.65 -10.84 6.26
CA VAL A 51 10.49 -10.04 5.84
C VAL A 51 10.98 -8.71 5.30
N LEU A 52 10.64 -8.39 4.07
CA LEU A 52 11.05 -7.15 3.41
C LEU A 52 9.84 -6.24 3.19
N ASP A 53 10.04 -4.94 3.45
CA ASP A 53 9.09 -3.88 3.12
C ASP A 53 9.82 -2.78 2.33
N PRO A 54 9.54 -2.64 1.02
CA PRO A 54 10.23 -1.67 0.16
C PRO A 54 9.72 -0.24 0.27
N MET A 55 8.59 -0.01 0.99
CA MET A 55 7.98 1.30 1.23
C MET A 55 7.57 1.40 2.70
N CYS A 56 8.56 1.28 3.59
CA CYS A 56 8.41 0.92 4.99
C CYS A 56 7.77 2.02 5.88
N GLY A 57 7.76 3.27 5.41
CA GLY A 57 7.14 4.40 6.11
C GLY A 57 7.59 4.53 7.58
N SER A 58 6.68 4.28 8.51
CA SER A 58 6.94 4.36 9.96
C SER A 58 7.60 3.10 10.56
N GLY A 59 7.82 2.04 9.78
CA GLY A 59 8.46 0.81 10.23
C GLY A 59 7.55 -0.21 10.90
N THR A 60 6.25 -0.12 10.72
CA THR A 60 5.28 -1.08 11.31
C THR A 60 5.63 -2.53 10.97
N THR A 61 6.03 -2.80 9.72
CA THR A 61 6.42 -4.14 9.26
C THR A 61 7.65 -4.67 10.00
N LEU A 62 8.63 -3.80 10.26
CA LEU A 62 9.86 -4.18 10.97
C LEU A 62 9.56 -4.55 12.42
N ASP A 63 8.73 -3.76 13.10
CA ASP A 63 8.38 -3.99 14.49
C ASP A 63 7.57 -5.29 14.64
N VAL A 64 6.59 -5.53 13.79
CA VAL A 64 5.83 -6.78 13.78
C VAL A 64 6.72 -7.99 13.45
N ALA A 65 7.66 -7.84 12.51
CA ALA A 65 8.60 -8.90 12.19
C ALA A 65 9.49 -9.24 13.41
N ALA A 66 10.01 -8.23 14.10
CA ALA A 66 10.81 -8.41 15.32
C ALA A 66 10.01 -9.07 16.44
N ASP A 67 8.77 -8.63 16.69
CA ASP A 67 7.87 -9.20 17.70
C ASP A 67 7.60 -10.69 17.46
N LEU A 68 7.61 -11.12 16.23
CA LEU A 68 7.37 -12.49 15.81
C LEU A 68 8.66 -13.32 15.59
N GLY A 69 9.84 -12.78 15.91
CA GLY A 69 11.12 -13.45 15.71
C GLY A 69 11.55 -13.58 14.25
N ARG A 70 11.07 -12.71 13.36
CA ARG A 70 11.48 -12.62 11.95
C ARG A 70 12.55 -11.52 11.78
N LYS A 71 13.28 -11.55 10.69
CA LYS A 71 14.28 -10.54 10.33
C LYS A 71 13.60 -9.50 9.44
N GLY A 72 13.27 -8.33 9.99
CA GLY A 72 12.73 -7.20 9.23
C GLY A 72 13.82 -6.50 8.41
N VAL A 73 13.54 -6.21 7.15
CA VAL A 73 14.37 -5.37 6.26
C VAL A 73 13.46 -4.31 5.65
N GLY A 74 13.70 -3.03 5.97
CA GLY A 74 12.88 -1.91 5.49
C GLY A 74 13.66 -0.95 4.63
N TYR A 75 13.04 -0.54 3.55
CA TYR A 75 13.50 0.54 2.68
C TYR A 75 12.43 1.62 2.56
N ASP A 76 12.85 2.84 2.41
CA ASP A 76 12.00 3.97 2.11
C ASP A 76 12.79 5.05 1.38
N LEU A 77 12.15 5.83 0.54
CA LEU A 77 12.77 6.95 -0.15
C LEU A 77 13.09 8.11 0.82
N ALA A 78 12.29 8.25 1.89
CA ALA A 78 12.43 9.24 2.95
C ALA A 78 12.38 8.56 4.34
N PRO A 79 13.43 7.81 4.74
CA PRO A 79 13.42 7.04 5.99
C PRO A 79 13.12 7.90 7.21
N THR A 80 12.22 7.44 8.06
CA THR A 80 11.82 8.10 9.32
C THR A 80 12.57 7.56 10.53
N ARG A 81 13.26 6.42 10.40
CA ARG A 81 13.97 5.70 11.47
C ARG A 81 15.35 5.23 11.00
N PRO A 82 16.34 5.10 11.91
CA PRO A 82 17.71 4.69 11.55
C PRO A 82 17.82 3.24 11.06
N ASP A 83 16.87 2.36 11.39
CA ASP A 83 16.81 0.96 10.94
C ASP A 83 16.13 0.79 9.57
N ILE A 84 15.53 1.86 9.03
CA ILE A 84 15.01 1.90 7.66
C ILE A 84 16.08 2.51 6.74
N LYS A 85 16.45 1.78 5.70
CA LYS A 85 17.49 2.22 4.76
C LYS A 85 16.89 3.05 3.64
N LYS A 86 17.62 4.09 3.22
CA LYS A 86 17.19 4.90 2.07
C LYS A 86 17.40 4.11 0.78
N ALA A 87 16.31 3.84 0.06
CA ALA A 87 16.35 3.28 -1.30
C ALA A 87 15.06 3.61 -2.06
N ASP A 88 15.13 3.54 -3.37
CA ASP A 88 13.97 3.55 -4.25
C ASP A 88 13.45 2.11 -4.37
N ALA A 89 12.13 1.93 -4.22
CA ALA A 89 11.51 0.61 -4.28
C ALA A 89 11.59 -0.04 -5.68
N ARG A 90 11.90 0.75 -6.71
CA ARG A 90 12.14 0.27 -8.08
C ARG A 90 13.53 -0.31 -8.28
N GLU A 91 14.46 -0.04 -7.38
CA GLU A 91 15.84 -0.52 -7.43
C GLU A 91 16.36 -0.78 -6.01
N LEU A 92 16.04 -1.95 -5.46
CA LEU A 92 16.39 -2.31 -4.09
C LEU A 92 17.83 -2.82 -3.99
N PRO A 93 18.62 -2.36 -3.00
CA PRO A 93 19.97 -2.89 -2.76
C PRO A 93 19.92 -4.27 -2.07
N GLN A 94 19.07 -5.15 -2.58
CA GLN A 94 18.88 -6.52 -2.11
C GLN A 94 19.27 -7.53 -3.18
N ALA A 95 19.86 -8.63 -2.75
CA ALA A 95 20.14 -9.74 -3.65
C ALA A 95 18.83 -10.38 -4.15
N SER A 96 18.85 -10.90 -5.38
CA SER A 96 17.73 -11.69 -5.90
C SER A 96 17.45 -12.88 -5.00
N SER A 97 16.19 -13.26 -4.87
CA SER A 97 15.75 -14.42 -4.08
C SER A 97 16.27 -14.42 -2.63
N SER A 98 16.28 -13.26 -1.96
CA SER A 98 16.78 -13.10 -0.59
C SER A 98 15.67 -12.94 0.47
N ALA A 99 14.47 -12.51 0.09
CA ALA A 99 13.35 -12.32 0.98
C ALA A 99 12.44 -13.57 1.04
N ASP A 100 11.98 -13.91 2.24
CA ASP A 100 11.02 -14.99 2.46
C ASP A 100 9.57 -14.51 2.38
N PHE A 101 9.34 -13.23 2.62
CA PHE A 101 8.06 -12.57 2.47
C PHE A 101 8.25 -11.09 2.14
N VAL A 102 7.40 -10.54 1.31
CA VAL A 102 7.37 -9.09 1.04
C VAL A 102 5.98 -8.56 1.39
N PHE A 103 5.95 -7.48 2.17
CA PHE A 103 4.76 -6.67 2.38
C PHE A 103 4.97 -5.30 1.75
N VAL A 104 3.94 -4.74 1.11
CA VAL A 104 3.98 -3.40 0.55
C VAL A 104 2.64 -2.70 0.69
N ASP A 105 2.67 -1.45 1.19
CA ASP A 105 1.54 -0.51 1.24
C ASP A 105 1.95 0.76 0.48
N PRO A 106 1.75 0.79 -0.85
CA PRO A 106 2.22 1.89 -1.68
C PRO A 106 1.37 3.15 -1.47
N PRO A 107 1.86 4.33 -1.87
CA PRO A 107 1.04 5.54 -1.95
C PRO A 107 -0.17 5.34 -2.87
N TYR A 108 -1.37 5.75 -2.42
CA TYR A 108 -2.60 5.69 -3.23
C TYR A 108 -2.78 6.99 -4.02
N SER A 109 -2.01 7.16 -5.11
CA SER A 109 -2.00 8.42 -5.84
C SER A 109 -1.49 9.61 -5.00
N THR A 110 -1.86 10.83 -5.32
CA THR A 110 -1.37 12.08 -4.72
C THR A 110 -2.09 12.51 -3.43
N HIS A 111 -2.64 11.57 -2.65
CA HIS A 111 -3.45 11.91 -1.48
C HIS A 111 -2.67 12.35 -0.26
N ILE A 112 -1.47 11.85 -0.11
CA ILE A 112 -0.56 12.15 1.00
C ILE A 112 0.77 12.57 0.42
N ASP A 113 1.30 13.69 0.91
CA ASP A 113 2.65 14.13 0.57
C ASP A 113 3.64 13.41 1.50
N TYR A 114 4.26 12.35 0.96
CA TYR A 114 5.18 11.50 1.73
C TYR A 114 6.62 12.00 1.72
N SER A 115 7.02 12.75 0.68
CA SER A 115 8.43 13.15 0.49
C SER A 115 8.57 14.27 -0.52
N ASP A 116 9.55 15.16 -0.31
CA ASP A 116 9.96 16.17 -1.30
C ASP A 116 10.76 15.58 -2.46
N ASP A 117 11.24 14.33 -2.36
CA ASP A 117 12.00 13.69 -3.44
C ASP A 117 11.14 13.56 -4.70
N PRO A 118 11.61 14.06 -5.86
CA PRO A 118 10.83 14.01 -7.11
C PRO A 118 10.54 12.59 -7.61
N ARG A 119 11.29 11.58 -7.14
CA ARG A 119 11.09 10.17 -7.47
C ARG A 119 9.95 9.52 -6.69
N CYS A 120 9.38 10.23 -5.70
CA CYS A 120 8.31 9.70 -4.85
C CYS A 120 7.07 9.35 -5.69
N ILE A 121 6.69 8.08 -5.69
CA ILE A 121 5.53 7.56 -6.42
C ILE A 121 4.23 8.23 -5.94
N GLY A 122 4.16 8.66 -4.67
CA GLY A 122 3.05 9.44 -4.13
C GLY A 122 2.82 10.81 -4.78
N LYS A 123 3.72 11.27 -5.65
CA LYS A 123 3.55 12.48 -6.47
C LYS A 123 2.89 12.20 -7.82
N LEU A 124 2.77 10.94 -8.20
CA LEU A 124 2.13 10.52 -9.45
C LEU A 124 0.63 10.31 -9.21
N ASP A 125 -0.18 10.82 -10.14
CA ASP A 125 -1.64 10.71 -10.07
C ASP A 125 -2.07 9.41 -10.77
N ALA A 126 -2.78 8.54 -10.05
CA ALA A 126 -3.30 7.28 -10.58
C ALA A 126 -4.60 7.45 -11.41
N GLY A 127 -5.12 8.66 -11.54
CA GLY A 127 -6.31 8.95 -12.34
C GLY A 127 -5.96 9.31 -13.78
N GLU A 128 -6.87 9.00 -14.72
CA GLU A 128 -6.77 9.53 -16.07
C GLU A 128 -6.93 11.05 -16.06
N ALA A 129 -6.04 11.76 -16.75
CA ALA A 129 -6.26 13.16 -17.04
C ALA A 129 -7.53 13.30 -17.90
N PRO A 130 -8.42 14.27 -17.62
CA PRO A 130 -9.50 14.55 -18.56
C PRO A 130 -8.87 14.89 -19.93
N PRO A 131 -9.46 14.43 -21.04
CA PRO A 131 -8.96 14.78 -22.37
C PRO A 131 -8.90 16.31 -22.47
N LYS A 132 -7.71 16.84 -22.55
CA LYS A 132 -7.51 18.25 -22.85
C LYS A 132 -7.76 18.45 -24.34
N SER A 133 -8.40 19.57 -24.68
CA SER A 133 -8.54 20.00 -26.10
C SER A 133 -7.18 19.95 -26.78
N ASP A 134 -7.14 19.47 -27.99
CA ASP A 134 -6.12 19.14 -29.00
C ASP A 134 -4.72 19.82 -28.99
N GLN A 135 -4.26 20.43 -27.90
CA GLN A 135 -3.02 21.24 -27.90
C GLN A 135 -2.03 20.99 -26.77
N GLU A 136 -2.24 20.01 -25.88
CA GLU A 136 -1.22 19.66 -24.88
C GLU A 136 -0.91 18.15 -24.89
N GLU A 137 0.02 17.75 -25.75
CA GLU A 137 0.81 16.52 -25.60
C GLU A 137 1.62 16.65 -24.29
N GLY A 138 1.33 15.82 -23.29
CA GLY A 138 2.10 15.76 -22.04
C GLY A 138 1.29 15.81 -20.75
N ALA A 139 -0.05 15.68 -20.78
CA ALA A 139 -0.80 15.44 -19.57
C ALA A 139 -0.43 14.08 -18.99
N MET A 140 0.18 14.06 -17.78
CA MET A 140 0.47 12.81 -17.05
C MET A 140 -0.86 12.07 -16.86
N THR A 141 -1.05 11.02 -17.64
CA THR A 141 -2.10 10.02 -17.45
C THR A 141 -1.75 9.20 -16.21
N GLY A 142 -2.68 8.45 -15.66
CA GLY A 142 -2.42 7.48 -14.58
C GLY A 142 -1.33 6.46 -14.93
N GLU A 143 -0.97 6.36 -16.20
CA GLU A 143 0.07 5.54 -16.78
C GLU A 143 1.41 5.65 -16.02
N ALA A 144 1.91 6.85 -15.76
CA ALA A 144 3.17 7.04 -15.03
C ALA A 144 3.14 6.45 -13.59
N TYR A 145 2.00 6.48 -12.91
CA TYR A 145 1.84 5.83 -11.60
C TYR A 145 1.90 4.32 -11.73
N TYR A 146 1.18 3.75 -12.70
CA TYR A 146 1.13 2.30 -12.89
C TYR A 146 2.42 1.74 -13.45
N GLU A 147 3.11 2.44 -14.35
CA GLU A 147 4.46 2.09 -14.81
C GLU A 147 5.45 2.05 -13.65
N ALA A 148 5.47 3.07 -12.78
CA ALA A 148 6.32 3.08 -11.60
C ALA A 148 5.98 1.94 -10.63
N MET A 149 4.72 1.58 -10.48
CA MET A 149 4.30 0.44 -9.65
C MET A 149 4.63 -0.90 -10.29
N GLU A 150 4.61 -1.02 -11.61
CA GLU A 150 5.07 -2.20 -12.33
C GLU A 150 6.57 -2.45 -12.08
N GLU A 151 7.41 -1.41 -12.15
CA GLU A 151 8.83 -1.51 -11.79
C GLU A 151 9.02 -1.98 -10.34
N VAL A 152 8.23 -1.46 -9.39
CA VAL A 152 8.27 -1.92 -7.99
C VAL A 152 7.86 -3.39 -7.87
N ILE A 153 6.80 -3.81 -8.56
CA ILE A 153 6.29 -5.18 -8.54
C ILE A 153 7.31 -6.15 -9.16
N ALA A 154 7.95 -5.76 -10.27
CA ALA A 154 9.04 -6.52 -10.88
C ALA A 154 10.24 -6.67 -9.92
N GLU A 155 10.58 -5.60 -9.20
CA GLU A 155 11.69 -5.62 -8.24
C GLU A 155 11.35 -6.48 -7.01
N ILE A 156 10.10 -6.45 -6.52
CA ILE A 156 9.61 -7.37 -5.49
C ILE A 156 9.72 -8.82 -5.98
N HIS A 157 9.35 -9.09 -7.23
CA HIS A 157 9.49 -10.42 -7.81
C HIS A 157 10.95 -10.86 -7.83
N ARG A 158 11.89 -10.00 -8.22
CA ARG A 158 13.32 -10.29 -8.23
C ARG A 158 13.86 -10.70 -6.85
N VAL A 159 13.50 -9.95 -5.81
CA VAL A 159 14.04 -10.15 -4.45
C VAL A 159 13.34 -11.26 -3.66
N LEU A 160 12.10 -11.59 -3.99
CA LEU A 160 11.34 -12.65 -3.34
C LEU A 160 11.87 -14.04 -3.78
N LYS A 161 12.04 -14.95 -2.84
CA LYS A 161 12.40 -16.36 -3.12
C LYS A 161 11.27 -17.08 -3.87
N ASN A 162 11.63 -18.05 -4.70
CA ASN A 162 10.66 -18.91 -5.37
C ASN A 162 9.77 -19.64 -4.35
N ARG A 163 8.50 -19.85 -4.67
CA ARG A 163 7.45 -20.46 -3.84
C ARG A 163 7.13 -19.71 -2.56
N ARG A 164 7.56 -18.47 -2.44
CA ARG A 164 7.24 -17.57 -1.33
C ARG A 164 6.16 -16.56 -1.73
N TYR A 165 5.69 -15.78 -0.77
CA TYR A 165 4.50 -14.94 -0.90
C TYR A 165 4.84 -13.46 -0.74
N MET A 166 4.07 -12.64 -1.43
CA MET A 166 3.99 -11.22 -1.15
C MET A 166 2.55 -10.83 -0.82
N ALA A 167 2.38 -9.70 -0.14
CA ALA A 167 1.08 -9.09 0.06
C ALA A 167 1.16 -7.60 -0.24
N LEU A 168 0.19 -7.11 -1.03
CA LEU A 168 0.00 -5.70 -1.33
C LEU A 168 -1.29 -5.21 -0.70
N TYR A 169 -1.20 -4.16 0.13
CA TYR A 169 -2.32 -3.53 0.81
C TYR A 169 -2.64 -2.21 0.14
N VAL A 170 -3.86 -1.99 -0.33
CA VAL A 170 -4.22 -0.80 -1.11
C VAL A 170 -5.70 -0.48 -1.00
N SER A 171 -6.07 0.77 -1.24
CA SER A 171 -7.46 1.20 -1.41
C SER A 171 -7.64 1.90 -2.73
N ASP A 172 -8.83 1.73 -3.31
CA ASP A 172 -9.27 2.60 -4.39
C ASP A 172 -9.43 4.02 -3.90
N SER A 173 -9.43 4.95 -4.82
CA SER A 173 -9.52 6.36 -4.51
C SER A 173 -10.53 7.11 -5.38
N TRP A 174 -10.74 8.36 -5.02
CA TRP A 174 -11.62 9.26 -5.73
C TRP A 174 -10.95 10.61 -5.91
N ARG A 175 -10.78 11.04 -7.15
CA ARG A 175 -10.21 12.33 -7.50
C ARG A 175 -11.31 13.38 -7.58
N LYS A 176 -11.13 14.51 -6.91
CA LYS A 176 -11.97 15.69 -7.12
C LYS A 176 -11.54 16.40 -8.40
N ARG A 177 -12.47 16.71 -9.29
CA ARG A 177 -12.18 17.62 -10.40
C ARG A 177 -11.94 19.02 -9.83
N ARG A 178 -10.75 19.56 -10.04
CA ARG A 178 -10.42 20.94 -9.70
C ARG A 178 -10.86 21.85 -10.87
N GLY A 179 -11.59 22.93 -10.58
CA GLY A 179 -11.73 24.06 -11.49
C GLY A 179 -13.06 24.24 -12.21
N GLU A 180 -14.06 23.39 -12.03
CA GLU A 180 -15.40 23.68 -12.56
C GLU A 180 -16.27 24.41 -11.52
N PRO A 181 -16.89 25.56 -11.89
CA PRO A 181 -17.90 26.19 -11.04
C PRO A 181 -19.10 25.21 -10.90
N GLY A 182 -19.34 24.74 -9.68
CA GLY A 182 -20.41 23.76 -9.40
C GLY A 182 -19.90 22.37 -9.01
N GLY A 183 -18.58 22.16 -8.90
CA GLY A 183 -18.00 20.90 -8.41
C GLY A 183 -18.37 19.72 -9.30
N GLY A 184 -17.81 19.64 -10.49
CA GLY A 184 -18.02 18.51 -11.40
C GLY A 184 -17.80 17.17 -10.71
N ALA A 185 -18.53 16.13 -11.13
CA ALA A 185 -18.43 14.77 -10.61
C ALA A 185 -16.95 14.34 -10.57
N GLY A 186 -16.49 13.89 -9.41
CA GLY A 186 -15.13 13.37 -9.27
C GLY A 186 -14.93 12.13 -10.14
N GLN A 187 -13.67 11.68 -10.25
CA GLN A 187 -13.32 10.46 -10.97
C GLN A 187 -12.98 9.34 -9.99
N PHE A 188 -13.58 8.18 -10.18
CA PHE A 188 -13.19 6.96 -9.49
C PHE A 188 -11.88 6.42 -10.05
N MET A 189 -10.97 6.04 -9.18
CA MET A 189 -9.68 5.44 -9.53
C MET A 189 -9.64 4.02 -8.96
N PRO A 190 -9.77 2.97 -9.80
CA PRO A 190 -9.80 1.57 -9.36
C PRO A 190 -8.37 1.04 -9.12
N ILE A 191 -7.60 1.73 -8.29
CA ILE A 191 -6.16 1.48 -8.07
C ILE A 191 -5.89 0.03 -7.69
N GLY A 192 -6.77 -0.55 -6.86
CA GLY A 192 -6.61 -1.93 -6.43
C GLY A 192 -6.66 -2.92 -7.59
N PHE A 193 -7.62 -2.78 -8.49
CA PHE A 193 -7.77 -3.70 -9.62
C PHE A 193 -6.68 -3.52 -10.68
N GLU A 194 -6.23 -2.31 -10.92
CA GLU A 194 -5.11 -2.05 -11.85
C GLU A 194 -3.81 -2.67 -11.31
N LEU A 195 -3.49 -2.46 -10.02
CA LEU A 195 -2.33 -3.10 -9.41
C LEU A 195 -2.44 -4.62 -9.36
N PHE A 196 -3.66 -5.16 -9.13
CA PHE A 196 -3.88 -6.60 -9.19
C PHE A 196 -3.64 -7.15 -10.60
N SER A 197 -4.06 -6.43 -11.64
CA SER A 197 -3.79 -6.79 -13.03
C SER A 197 -2.29 -6.88 -13.31
N ILE A 198 -1.53 -5.85 -12.92
CA ILE A 198 -0.07 -5.81 -13.06
C ILE A 198 0.60 -6.97 -12.29
N MET A 199 0.19 -7.20 -11.04
CA MET A 199 0.78 -8.29 -10.24
C MET A 199 0.60 -9.67 -10.88
N ARG A 200 -0.47 -9.91 -11.62
CA ARG A 200 -0.73 -11.19 -12.29
C ARG A 200 0.26 -11.53 -13.40
N ASP A 201 0.96 -10.54 -13.92
CA ASP A 201 1.99 -10.78 -14.95
C ASP A 201 3.30 -11.31 -14.32
N PHE A 202 3.48 -11.17 -13.01
CA PHE A 202 4.66 -11.60 -12.25
C PHE A 202 4.39 -12.74 -11.28
N PHE A 203 3.17 -12.85 -10.76
CA PHE A 203 2.83 -13.74 -9.65
C PHE A 203 1.54 -14.52 -9.88
N GLU A 204 1.43 -15.68 -9.24
CA GLU A 204 0.17 -16.41 -9.13
C GLU A 204 -0.71 -15.80 -8.01
N PRO A 205 -1.98 -15.43 -8.31
CA PRO A 205 -2.92 -15.01 -7.28
C PRO A 205 -3.23 -16.13 -6.29
N VAL A 206 -3.21 -15.81 -5.00
CA VAL A 206 -3.55 -16.77 -3.93
C VAL A 206 -4.87 -16.41 -3.29
N ASP A 207 -5.06 -15.12 -2.92
CA ASP A 207 -6.28 -14.67 -2.27
C ASP A 207 -6.46 -13.15 -2.37
N ILE A 208 -7.70 -12.71 -2.19
CA ILE A 208 -8.08 -11.30 -2.06
C ILE A 208 -8.85 -11.14 -0.74
N VAL A 209 -8.28 -10.38 0.18
CA VAL A 209 -8.91 -10.11 1.47
C VAL A 209 -9.44 -8.68 1.50
N CYS A 210 -10.68 -8.53 1.94
CA CYS A 210 -11.32 -7.26 2.23
C CYS A 210 -11.00 -6.88 3.69
N VAL A 211 -10.22 -5.81 3.89
CA VAL A 211 -9.89 -5.29 5.23
C VAL A 211 -10.78 -4.09 5.53
N ILE A 212 -11.74 -4.28 6.43
CA ILE A 212 -12.76 -3.26 6.76
C ILE A 212 -12.12 -2.14 7.59
N ARG A 213 -12.39 -0.91 7.17
CA ARG A 213 -11.85 0.30 7.83
C ARG A 213 -12.85 0.84 8.84
N HIS A 214 -12.51 0.78 10.13
CA HIS A 214 -13.21 1.53 11.17
C HIS A 214 -12.67 2.96 11.25
N ASN A 215 -12.88 3.74 10.20
CA ASN A 215 -12.26 5.07 10.09
C ASN A 215 -13.19 6.15 10.67
N ALA A 216 -12.84 6.69 11.85
CA ALA A 216 -13.54 7.81 12.46
C ALA A 216 -13.56 9.09 11.57
N LYS A 217 -12.63 9.23 10.62
CA LYS A 217 -12.60 10.34 9.67
C LYS A 217 -13.79 10.32 8.70
N LEU A 218 -14.32 9.14 8.37
CA LEU A 218 -15.53 9.01 7.53
C LEU A 218 -16.77 9.60 8.21
N LYS A 219 -16.77 9.74 9.53
CA LYS A 219 -17.86 10.35 10.32
C LYS A 219 -17.72 11.87 10.45
N ARG A 220 -16.61 12.47 9.98
CA ARG A 220 -16.37 13.92 10.09
C ARG A 220 -16.68 14.62 8.78
N GLY A 221 -17.38 15.76 8.88
CA GLY A 221 -17.66 16.65 7.75
C GLY A 221 -18.82 16.21 6.85
N ASN A 222 -18.93 16.87 5.70
CA ASN A 222 -20.03 16.72 4.76
C ASN A 222 -19.84 15.55 3.77
N TRP A 223 -18.96 14.57 4.07
CA TRP A 223 -18.63 13.50 3.12
C TRP A 223 -19.85 12.63 2.77
N HIS A 224 -20.72 12.33 3.76
CA HIS A 224 -21.94 11.57 3.49
C HIS A 224 -22.91 12.34 2.57
N LYS A 225 -23.03 13.65 2.81
CA LYS A 225 -23.86 14.52 1.96
C LYS A 225 -23.28 14.59 0.54
N ALA A 226 -21.97 14.81 0.42
CA ALA A 226 -21.30 14.84 -0.87
C ALA A 226 -21.43 13.49 -1.63
N ALA A 227 -21.31 12.36 -0.93
CA ALA A 227 -21.49 11.04 -1.52
C ALA A 227 -22.91 10.84 -2.08
N GLN A 228 -23.93 11.29 -1.35
CA GLN A 228 -25.32 11.24 -1.81
C GLN A 228 -25.59 12.19 -2.99
N GLU A 229 -25.08 13.42 -2.92
CA GLU A 229 -25.28 14.44 -3.97
C GLU A 229 -24.54 14.12 -5.28
N GLN A 230 -23.39 13.43 -5.18
CA GLN A 230 -22.53 13.11 -6.31
C GLN A 230 -22.57 11.63 -6.71
N ASN A 231 -23.48 10.84 -6.14
CA ASN A 231 -23.70 9.41 -6.46
C ASN A 231 -22.44 8.53 -6.35
N PHE A 232 -21.65 8.66 -5.28
CA PHE A 232 -20.55 7.76 -5.01
C PHE A 232 -20.61 7.16 -3.59
N TYR A 233 -19.88 6.09 -3.35
CA TYR A 233 -19.75 5.47 -2.04
C TYR A 233 -18.42 5.81 -1.38
N LEU A 234 -18.44 6.04 -0.05
CA LEU A 234 -17.23 6.23 0.73
C LEU A 234 -16.44 4.92 0.82
N ARG A 235 -15.11 4.99 0.75
CA ARG A 235 -14.24 3.81 0.83
C ARG A 235 -14.30 3.20 2.22
N GLY A 236 -14.95 2.04 2.36
CA GLY A 236 -15.16 1.32 3.61
C GLY A 236 -14.15 0.22 3.89
N PHE A 237 -13.29 -0.12 2.93
CA PHE A 237 -12.30 -1.20 3.05
C PHE A 237 -11.05 -0.92 2.22
N ASN A 238 -10.00 -1.65 2.54
CA ASN A 238 -8.81 -1.80 1.69
C ASN A 238 -8.77 -3.23 1.13
N TYR A 239 -8.24 -3.37 -0.05
CA TYR A 239 -7.82 -4.68 -0.57
C TYR A 239 -6.51 -5.10 0.09
N LEU A 240 -6.37 -6.40 0.30
CA LEU A 240 -5.12 -7.05 0.61
C LEU A 240 -4.98 -8.20 -0.39
N PHE A 241 -4.16 -8.00 -1.39
CA PHE A 241 -3.86 -9.00 -2.41
C PHE A 241 -2.71 -9.87 -1.93
N ILE A 242 -2.90 -11.17 -1.98
CA ILE A 242 -1.90 -12.17 -1.61
C ILE A 242 -1.49 -12.90 -2.85
N MET A 243 -0.21 -12.83 -3.16
CA MET A 243 0.36 -13.36 -4.39
C MET A 243 1.52 -14.31 -4.06
N LYS A 244 1.77 -15.27 -4.92
CA LYS A 244 2.84 -16.26 -4.79
C LYS A 244 3.77 -16.20 -5.98
N LYS A 245 5.08 -16.14 -5.73
CA LYS A 245 6.08 -16.31 -6.77
C LYS A 245 6.19 -17.81 -7.13
N VAL A 246 6.06 -18.13 -8.41
CA VAL A 246 6.24 -19.48 -8.95
C VAL A 246 7.14 -19.37 -10.18
N GLU A 247 8.34 -19.94 -10.06
CA GLU A 247 9.30 -20.10 -11.16
C GLU A 247 9.55 -21.59 -11.35
N ASP A 248 9.67 -22.02 -12.60
CA ASP A 248 9.94 -23.40 -13.02
C ASP A 248 11.34 -23.90 -12.59
#